data_159dae1f10183d5642f77abc4e5afda2
#
_entry.id   159dae1f10183d5642f77abc4e5afda2
#
_cell.length_a   1.000
_cell.length_b   1.000
_cell.length_c   1.000
_cell.angle_alpha   90.00
_cell.angle_beta   90.00
_cell.angle_gamma   90.00
#
_symmetry.space_group_name_H-M   'P 1'
#
loop_
_entity.id
_entity.type
_entity.pdbx_description
1 polymer ?
#
loop_
_entity_poly.entity_id
_entity_poly.type
_entity_poly.pdbx_seq_one_letter_code
_entity_poly.pdbx_strand_id
1 'polypeptide(L)' 'MPSDPPARRVEVSFTGPAPARQVERASGVSEVEVEGSILRCLVRGSFQHFLEALRGYEVDDLNSTSAVSGDTA' A
#
# COMPACT_ATOMS: atom_id res chain seq x y z
N MET A 1 -8.40 13.29 21.78
CA MET A 1 -7.55 13.38 20.77
C MET A 1 -7.40 12.13 20.00
N PRO A 2 -7.67 12.17 18.80
CA PRO A 2 -7.57 10.97 18.04
C PRO A 2 -6.14 10.56 17.90
N SER A 3 -5.94 9.31 17.96
CA SER A 3 -4.64 8.76 17.84
C SER A 3 -4.56 7.84 16.68
N ASP A 4 -5.31 8.09 15.67
CA ASP A 4 -5.26 7.23 14.51
C ASP A 4 -3.88 7.28 13.90
N PRO A 5 -3.31 6.13 13.59
CA PRO A 5 -2.02 6.15 12.93
C PRO A 5 -2.16 6.78 11.56
N PRO A 6 -1.11 7.42 11.09
CA PRO A 6 -1.17 8.03 9.78
C PRO A 6 -1.40 6.99 8.70
N ALA A 7 -2.20 7.33 7.75
CA ALA A 7 -2.43 6.48 6.61
C ALA A 7 -1.57 6.96 5.46
N ARG A 8 -1.04 6.03 4.70
CA ARG A 8 -0.25 6.35 3.52
C ARG A 8 -0.86 5.71 2.31
N ARG A 9 -0.92 6.47 1.24
CA ARG A 9 -1.38 5.93 -0.02
C ARG A 9 -0.17 5.36 -0.74
N VAL A 10 -0.27 4.11 -1.10
CA VAL A 10 0.86 3.39 -1.69
C VAL A 10 0.49 2.92 -3.07
N GLU A 11 1.41 3.10 -3.99
CA GLU A 11 1.25 2.63 -5.35
C GLU A 11 2.44 1.75 -5.69
N VAL A 12 2.17 0.52 -6.08
CA VAL A 12 3.23 -0.43 -6.38
C VAL A 12 3.05 -0.95 -7.79
N SER A 13 4.13 -0.89 -8.56
CA SER A 13 4.14 -1.47 -9.90
C SER A 13 4.84 -2.81 -9.84
N PHE A 14 4.20 -3.82 -10.39
CA PHE A 14 4.76 -5.16 -10.39
C PHE A 14 5.16 -5.55 -11.79
N THR A 15 6.12 -6.48 -11.88
CA THR A 15 6.53 -6.99 -13.17
C THR A 15 5.42 -7.85 -13.77
N GLY A 16 4.69 -8.54 -12.94
CA GLY A 16 3.58 -9.37 -13.39
C GLY A 16 2.28 -8.92 -12.77
N PRO A 17 1.32 -9.83 -12.64
CA PRO A 17 0.04 -9.48 -12.03
C PRO A 17 0.23 -9.08 -10.57
N ALA A 18 -0.48 -8.06 -10.16
CA ALA A 18 -0.39 -7.59 -8.79
C ALA A 18 -1.08 -8.58 -7.84
N PRO A 19 -0.46 -8.88 -6.68
CA PRO A 19 -1.03 -9.84 -5.74
C PRO A 19 -2.05 -9.18 -4.82
N ALA A 20 -3.20 -8.83 -5.37
CA ALA A 20 -4.20 -8.08 -4.61
C ALA A 20 -4.66 -8.81 -3.36
N ARG A 21 -4.90 -10.11 -3.48
CA ARG A 21 -5.43 -10.86 -2.34
C ARG A 21 -4.43 -10.95 -1.20
N GLN A 22 -3.17 -11.12 -1.54
CA GLN A 22 -2.13 -11.16 -0.52
C GLN A 22 -2.06 -9.84 0.22
N VAL A 23 -2.14 -8.75 -0.53
CA VAL A 23 -2.04 -7.44 0.06
C VAL A 23 -3.27 -7.13 0.89
N GLU A 24 -4.45 -7.54 0.43
CA GLU A 24 -5.67 -7.29 1.18
C GLU A 24 -5.65 -7.93 2.55
N ARG A 25 -4.93 -9.03 2.69
CA ARG A 25 -4.87 -9.74 3.96
C ARG A 25 -3.90 -9.12 4.93
N ALA A 26 -3.06 -8.23 4.46
CA ALA A 26 -2.06 -7.63 5.35
C ALA A 26 -2.75 -6.71 6.34
N SER A 27 -2.27 -6.73 7.57
CA SER A 27 -2.82 -5.88 8.61
C SER A 27 -2.57 -4.43 8.28
N GLY A 28 -3.57 -3.61 8.47
CA GLY A 28 -3.42 -2.18 8.24
C GLY A 28 -3.60 -1.75 6.80
N VAL A 29 -3.84 -2.68 5.90
CA VAL A 29 -4.04 -2.35 4.49
C VAL A 29 -5.53 -2.30 4.19
N SER A 30 -5.93 -1.26 3.46
CA SER A 30 -7.33 -1.10 3.07
C SER A 30 -7.40 -0.43 1.71
N GLU A 31 -8.60 -0.39 1.15
CA GLU A 31 -8.88 0.27 -0.12
C GLU A 31 -7.93 -0.21 -1.22
N VAL A 32 -7.83 -1.52 -1.35
CA VAL A 32 -6.95 -2.10 -2.35
C VAL A 32 -7.59 -2.03 -3.72
N GLU A 33 -6.87 -1.46 -4.67
CA GLU A 33 -7.30 -1.40 -6.05
C GLU A 33 -6.18 -1.86 -6.95
N VAL A 34 -6.53 -2.60 -7.97
CA VAL A 34 -5.54 -3.11 -8.92
C VAL A 34 -5.94 -2.71 -10.32
N GLU A 35 -4.97 -2.20 -11.05
CA GLU A 35 -5.18 -1.84 -12.43
C GLU A 35 -3.99 -2.39 -13.21
N GLY A 36 -4.19 -3.52 -13.88
CA GLY A 36 -3.10 -4.18 -14.58
C GLY A 36 -2.04 -4.65 -13.61
N SER A 37 -0.84 -4.15 -13.74
CA SER A 37 0.26 -4.50 -12.86
C SER A 37 0.44 -3.51 -11.73
N ILE A 38 -0.45 -2.55 -11.61
CA ILE A 38 -0.31 -1.50 -10.59
C ILE A 38 -1.32 -1.73 -9.50
N LEU A 39 -0.84 -1.70 -8.27
CA LEU A 39 -1.70 -1.88 -7.12
C LEU A 39 -1.66 -0.61 -6.28
N ARG A 40 -2.82 -0.14 -5.87
CA ARG A 40 -2.93 1.02 -5.00
C ARG A 40 -3.70 0.64 -3.77
N CYS A 41 -3.25 1.15 -2.65
CA CYS A 41 -3.93 0.85 -1.39
C CYS A 41 -3.58 1.89 -0.35
N LEU A 42 -4.27 1.80 0.78
CA LEU A 42 -3.96 2.62 1.94
C LEU A 42 -3.34 1.73 3.00
N VAL A 43 -2.23 2.18 3.56
CA VAL A 43 -1.55 1.46 4.62
C VAL A 43 -1.55 2.31 5.87
N ARG A 44 -2.04 1.75 6.97
CA ARG A 44 -2.06 2.42 8.25
C ARG A 44 -1.11 1.72 9.19
N GLY A 45 -0.40 2.52 9.98
CA GLY A 45 0.50 1.96 10.96
C GLY A 45 1.79 1.49 10.33
N SER A 46 2.21 0.29 10.72
CA SER A 46 3.51 -0.21 10.28
C SER A 46 3.47 -0.67 8.83
N PHE A 47 4.47 -0.29 8.09
CA PHE A 47 4.64 -0.72 6.71
C PHE A 47 5.07 -2.18 6.63
N GLN A 48 5.52 -2.72 7.73
CA GLN A 48 6.15 -4.03 7.72
C GLN A 48 5.22 -5.12 7.21
N HIS A 49 3.97 -5.11 7.66
CA HIS A 49 3.04 -6.14 7.20
C HIS A 49 2.78 -6.02 5.71
N PHE A 50 2.72 -4.80 5.22
CA PHE A 50 2.53 -4.58 3.81
C PHE A 50 3.72 -5.10 3.00
N LEU A 51 4.92 -4.79 3.46
CA LEU A 51 6.11 -5.24 2.76
C LEU A 51 6.23 -6.76 2.80
N GLU A 52 5.83 -7.36 3.89
CA GLU A 52 5.88 -8.82 3.98
C GLU A 52 4.90 -9.46 3.00
N ALA A 53 3.78 -8.81 2.76
CA ALA A 53 2.81 -9.33 1.81
C ALA A 53 3.36 -9.30 0.38
N LEU A 54 4.36 -8.48 0.13
CA LEU A 54 4.96 -8.38 -1.19
C LEU A 54 6.12 -9.34 -1.39
N ARG A 55 6.49 -10.09 -0.35
CA ARG A 55 7.62 -11.00 -0.48
C ARG A 55 7.31 -12.08 -1.49
N GLY A 56 8.29 -12.37 -2.32
CA GLY A 56 8.11 -13.36 -3.36
C GLY A 56 7.59 -12.80 -4.66
N TYR A 57 7.23 -11.54 -4.68
CA TYR A 57 6.76 -10.89 -5.90
C TYR A 57 7.80 -9.89 -6.37
N GLU A 58 7.91 -9.77 -7.67
CA GLU A 58 8.87 -8.82 -8.24
C GLU A 58 8.23 -7.45 -8.36
N VAL A 59 8.77 -6.53 -7.60
CA VAL A 59 8.28 -5.16 -7.58
C VAL A 59 9.17 -4.31 -8.46
N ASP A 60 8.55 -3.62 -9.41
CA ASP A 60 9.26 -2.73 -10.30
C ASP A 60 9.51 -1.40 -9.64
N ASP A 61 8.49 -0.88 -8.99
CA ASP A 61 8.56 0.44 -8.40
C ASP A 61 7.58 0.53 -7.25
N LEU A 62 7.89 1.34 -6.28
CA LEU A 62 7.02 1.54 -5.15
C LEU A 62 7.04 3.01 -4.75
N ASN A 63 5.88 3.62 -4.73
CA ASN A 63 5.73 5.01 -4.31
C ASN A 63 4.78 5.09 -3.14
N SER A 64 5.11 5.90 -2.16
CA SER A 64 4.18 6.12 -1.08
C SER A 64 4.08 7.61 -0.80
N THR A 65 2.86 8.05 -0.57
CA THR A 65 2.63 9.45 -0.23
C THR A 65 1.73 9.49 0.99
N SER A 66 1.84 10.57 1.72
CA SER A 66 0.99 10.74 2.88
C SER A 66 -0.43 11.01 2.42
N ALA A 67 -1.35 10.20 2.91
CA ALA A 67 -2.74 10.41 2.59
C ALA A 67 -3.34 11.53 3.42
N VAL A 68 -2.64 11.87 4.42
CA VAL A 68 -3.12 12.92 5.23
C VAL A 68 -2.68 14.18 4.66
N SER A 69 -3.14 14.76 4.03
CA SER A 69 -2.59 15.67 3.53
C SER A 69 -2.71 16.83 3.65
N GLY A 70 -2.66 17.13 3.74
CA GLY A 70 -2.60 18.11 3.82
C GLY A 70 -2.16 19.10 3.04
N ASP A 71 -1.89 19.34 2.84
CA ASP A 71 -1.49 19.94 2.43
C ASP A 71 -0.88 20.50 2.09
N THR A 72 -0.64 20.94 1.97
CA THR A 72 -0.21 21.36 1.68
C THR A 72 0.45 21.79 1.25
N ALA A 73 0.41 21.88 1.19
CA ALA A 73 1.06 22.34 0.77
C ALA A 73 1.59 22.99 0.44
#